data_9e8926e1cd082827f36f9533f3801e4a
#
_entry.id   9e8926e1cd082827f36f9533f3801e4a
#
_cell.length_a   1.000
_cell.length_b   1.000
_cell.length_c   1.000
_cell.angle_alpha   90.00
_cell.angle_beta   90.00
_cell.angle_gamma   90.00
#
_symmetry.space_group_name_H-M   'P 1'
#
loop_
_entity.id
_entity.type
_entity.pdbx_description
1 polymer ?
#
loop_
_entity_poly.entity_id
_entity_poly.type
_entity_poly.pdbx_seq_one_letter_code
_entity_poly.pdbx_strand_id
1 'polypeptide(L)'
;MKKSTAGKKKIVIIAAFVILIAVMAAMFMIVRYTPTKEKMNGYTYFDLDQSTDKTMVIVDEKQYSDTGIVSDGRHYLPQEFVADNINAGFYYDKESQAVLYSDSSYMYTYKSGENVYTDDTGKTYNTDYPVVIDVDGECFIAWEYVAEHTDCEYSYGSQPERINISIEREARQCVTAKKKTAVRYRGGIKSPVLENVAKGDRLEFVEDIDDWVKVITSTGYKGYVKKTDVSDIFEYVREEKTEEQHNYILKDEKITLGWFQVSGTAGNSSIDSTLSTAPGINVVAPTWYSITDASGNMSDYASADLVNKMHQQGIDVWALVSDFDTNVDFAELYSSKNARTNMVNLLISNADRYGFDGINLDCENVKSAFAKDYLQFVRELSIACERKGLVLSTDNYKPEAYNTCYNLKEQSRFVDYVIVMAYDEHYAGSDAGSVASLPFVKEAVEDTVKLVGQEHVIAGIPFYTGIWTTTSGQTTSRAVGMQAAVDQLNSDGQVALWNEDCGQYVASYTVGSSTRQIWFEEEKSVEAKMQVIQEENVAGVACWKLGLEKTTVWSVISKYNK
;
A
#
# COMPACT_ATOMS: atom_id res chain seq x y z
N MET A 1 -92.75 46.23 -2.52
CA MET A 1 -91.79 45.23 -2.93
C MET A 1 -90.36 45.82 -2.99
N LYS A 2 -89.65 46.01 -1.86
CA LYS A 2 -88.25 46.49 -1.82
C LYS A 2 -87.38 45.80 -0.76
N LYS A 3 -87.74 44.55 -0.26
CA LYS A 3 -86.93 43.82 0.73
C LYS A 3 -86.13 42.66 0.22
N SER A 4 -86.08 42.35 -1.10
CA SER A 4 -85.45 41.15 -1.64
C SER A 4 -84.03 41.35 -2.13
N THR A 5 -83.57 42.57 -2.45
CA THR A 5 -82.28 42.88 -3.05
C THR A 5 -81.14 42.98 -2.04
N ALA A 6 -81.37 43.40 -0.81
CA ALA A 6 -80.36 43.56 0.22
C ALA A 6 -79.82 42.19 0.75
N GLY A 7 -80.76 41.22 0.86
CA GLY A 7 -80.43 39.84 1.31
C GLY A 7 -79.53 39.12 0.25
N LYS A 8 -79.86 39.25 -1.03
CA LYS A 8 -79.05 38.65 -2.13
C LYS A 8 -77.65 39.25 -2.24
N LYS A 9 -77.52 40.59 -2.03
CA LYS A 9 -76.22 41.24 -1.96
C LYS A 9 -75.35 40.76 -0.79
N LYS A 10 -75.96 40.57 0.41
CA LYS A 10 -75.23 40.04 1.59
C LYS A 10 -74.74 38.60 1.33
N ILE A 11 -75.57 37.75 0.73
CA ILE A 11 -75.26 36.37 0.43
C ILE A 11 -74.13 36.33 -0.60
N VAL A 12 -74.15 37.19 -1.65
CA VAL A 12 -73.06 37.29 -2.66
C VAL A 12 -71.75 37.76 -2.04
N ILE A 13 -71.80 38.73 -1.10
CA ILE A 13 -70.59 39.23 -0.41
C ILE A 13 -70.00 38.13 0.51
N ILE A 14 -70.88 37.39 1.26
CA ILE A 14 -70.42 36.28 2.11
C ILE A 14 -69.84 35.18 1.24
N ALA A 15 -70.43 34.81 0.08
CA ALA A 15 -69.92 33.82 -0.82
C ALA A 15 -68.59 34.26 -1.43
N ALA A 16 -68.42 35.52 -1.82
CA ALA A 16 -67.16 36.07 -2.32
C ALA A 16 -66.06 36.02 -1.25
N PHE A 17 -66.40 36.30 0.02
CA PHE A 17 -65.44 36.25 1.12
C PHE A 17 -65.01 34.81 1.45
N VAL A 18 -65.92 33.84 1.39
CA VAL A 18 -65.62 32.41 1.55
C VAL A 18 -64.72 31.92 0.40
N ILE A 19 -65.03 32.31 -0.83
CA ILE A 19 -64.19 31.97 -1.98
C ILE A 19 -62.77 32.58 -1.83
N LEU A 20 -62.68 33.84 -1.38
CA LEU A 20 -61.39 34.50 -1.14
C LEU A 20 -60.57 33.77 -0.07
N ILE A 21 -61.19 33.36 1.04
CA ILE A 21 -60.54 32.56 2.09
C ILE A 21 -60.11 31.20 1.55
N ALA A 22 -60.93 30.54 0.75
CA ALA A 22 -60.61 29.26 0.13
C ALA A 22 -59.43 29.39 -0.86
N VAL A 23 -59.38 30.46 -1.66
CA VAL A 23 -58.28 30.78 -2.56
C VAL A 23 -56.99 31.09 -1.78
N MET A 24 -57.07 31.89 -0.72
CA MET A 24 -55.92 32.18 0.15
C MET A 24 -55.41 30.90 0.85
N ALA A 25 -56.31 30.07 1.35
CA ALA A 25 -55.95 28.76 1.95
C ALA A 25 -55.30 27.83 0.91
N ALA A 26 -55.86 27.76 -0.30
CA ALA A 26 -55.30 27.00 -1.41
C ALA A 26 -53.90 27.53 -1.82
N MET A 27 -53.75 28.87 -1.94
CA MET A 27 -52.44 29.48 -2.21
C MET A 27 -51.43 29.18 -1.09
N PHE A 28 -51.86 29.30 0.17
CA PHE A 28 -51.01 28.95 1.33
C PHE A 28 -50.58 27.49 1.28
N MET A 29 -51.49 26.55 0.99
CA MET A 29 -51.20 25.14 0.86
C MET A 29 -50.25 24.89 -0.32
N ILE A 30 -50.48 25.50 -1.47
CA ILE A 30 -49.58 25.40 -2.64
C ILE A 30 -48.19 25.89 -2.26
N VAL A 31 -48.08 27.10 -1.71
CA VAL A 31 -46.78 27.64 -1.31
C VAL A 31 -46.10 26.78 -0.26
N ARG A 32 -46.84 26.27 0.73
CA ARG A 32 -46.27 25.44 1.82
C ARG A 32 -45.80 24.08 1.35
N TYR A 33 -46.50 23.40 0.44
CA TYR A 33 -46.27 22.00 0.06
C TYR A 33 -45.63 21.83 -1.33
N THR A 34 -45.44 22.89 -2.12
CA THR A 34 -44.70 22.83 -3.37
C THR A 34 -43.19 22.84 -3.07
N PRO A 35 -42.40 21.83 -3.51
CA PRO A 35 -40.97 21.81 -3.33
C PRO A 35 -40.29 23.00 -4.01
N THR A 36 -39.28 23.59 -3.37
CA THR A 36 -38.46 24.62 -4.04
C THR A 36 -37.66 24.00 -5.19
N LYS A 37 -37.45 24.80 -6.24
CA LYS A 37 -36.54 24.53 -7.37
C LYS A 37 -35.25 25.34 -7.27
N GLU A 38 -35.10 26.15 -6.22
CA GLU A 38 -33.88 26.91 -5.96
C GLU A 38 -32.71 25.97 -5.86
N LYS A 39 -31.63 26.27 -6.60
CA LYS A 39 -30.38 25.50 -6.56
C LYS A 39 -29.42 26.13 -5.57
N MET A 40 -28.73 25.28 -4.82
CA MET A 40 -27.56 25.69 -4.05
C MET A 40 -26.44 26.06 -5.01
N ASN A 41 -25.74 27.15 -4.73
CA ASN A 41 -24.51 27.45 -5.46
C ASN A 41 -23.43 26.44 -5.04
N GLY A 42 -22.86 25.71 -6.01
CA GLY A 42 -21.88 24.68 -5.74
C GLY A 42 -20.57 25.23 -5.16
N TYR A 43 -20.12 26.38 -5.60
CA TYR A 43 -18.94 27.02 -4.99
C TYR A 43 -19.16 27.33 -3.51
N THR A 44 -20.35 27.84 -3.15
CA THR A 44 -20.71 28.05 -1.74
C THR A 44 -20.82 26.72 -0.97
N TYR A 45 -21.31 25.67 -1.62
CA TYR A 45 -21.44 24.35 -0.99
C TYR A 45 -20.07 23.73 -0.67
N PHE A 46 -19.12 23.80 -1.60
CA PHE A 46 -17.79 23.23 -1.46
C PHE A 46 -16.78 24.22 -0.83
N ASP A 47 -17.22 25.40 -0.41
CA ASP A 47 -16.38 26.45 0.19
C ASP A 47 -15.22 26.87 -0.73
N LEU A 48 -15.55 27.17 -2.00
CA LEU A 48 -14.60 27.54 -3.03
C LEU A 48 -14.82 28.99 -3.50
N ASP A 49 -13.74 29.64 -3.96
CA ASP A 49 -13.82 30.91 -4.65
C ASP A 49 -14.42 30.71 -6.06
N GLN A 50 -15.43 31.52 -6.39
CA GLN A 50 -16.06 31.52 -7.74
C GLN A 50 -15.15 32.03 -8.84
N SER A 51 -14.04 32.68 -8.49
CA SER A 51 -13.08 33.22 -9.48
C SER A 51 -12.05 32.15 -9.92
N THR A 52 -12.01 30.99 -9.27
CA THR A 52 -11.07 29.93 -9.66
C THR A 52 -11.51 29.25 -10.97
N ASP A 53 -10.57 29.06 -11.88
CA ASP A 53 -10.70 28.30 -13.12
C ASP A 53 -10.12 26.87 -12.96
N LYS A 54 -9.69 26.52 -11.72
CA LYS A 54 -9.11 25.22 -11.40
C LYS A 54 -10.18 24.16 -11.17
N THR A 55 -9.80 22.92 -11.43
CA THR A 55 -10.62 21.73 -11.17
C THR A 55 -10.44 21.27 -9.73
N MET A 56 -11.53 21.17 -8.99
CA MET A 56 -11.55 20.48 -7.68
C MET A 56 -11.48 18.97 -7.89
N VAL A 57 -10.76 18.27 -7.04
CA VAL A 57 -10.73 16.79 -7.02
C VAL A 57 -11.26 16.29 -5.68
N ILE A 58 -12.08 15.25 -5.72
CA ILE A 58 -12.55 14.51 -4.55
C ILE A 58 -12.05 13.07 -4.73
N VAL A 59 -11.28 12.57 -3.78
CA VAL A 59 -10.82 11.18 -3.77
C VAL A 59 -11.35 10.51 -2.51
N ASP A 60 -12.17 9.46 -2.65
CA ASP A 60 -12.79 8.72 -1.56
C ASP A 60 -13.34 9.65 -0.46
N GLU A 61 -14.25 10.57 -0.86
CA GLU A 61 -14.89 11.63 -0.06
C GLU A 61 -13.98 12.78 0.41
N LYS A 62 -12.66 12.67 0.31
CA LYS A 62 -11.74 13.74 0.69
C LYS A 62 -11.62 14.80 -0.41
N GLN A 63 -11.94 16.03 -0.08
CA GLN A 63 -11.90 17.17 -1.01
C GLN A 63 -10.50 17.78 -1.08
N TYR A 64 -10.05 18.04 -2.33
CA TYR A 64 -8.83 18.77 -2.67
C TYR A 64 -9.21 19.94 -3.58
N SER A 65 -9.14 21.16 -3.03
CA SER A 65 -9.47 22.37 -3.74
C SER A 65 -8.34 22.81 -4.64
N ASP A 66 -8.67 23.49 -5.75
CA ASP A 66 -7.70 24.15 -6.66
C ASP A 66 -6.57 23.24 -7.16
N THR A 67 -6.87 21.95 -7.37
CA THR A 67 -5.86 20.93 -7.65
C THR A 67 -5.57 20.80 -9.14
N GLY A 68 -6.60 20.58 -9.97
CA GLY A 68 -6.43 20.35 -11.41
C GLY A 68 -6.62 21.61 -12.24
N ILE A 69 -6.32 21.48 -13.53
CA ILE A 69 -6.55 22.51 -14.56
C ILE A 69 -7.30 21.91 -15.75
N VAL A 70 -7.91 22.79 -16.56
CA VAL A 70 -8.47 22.40 -17.86
C VAL A 70 -7.61 23.04 -18.96
N SER A 71 -7.08 22.19 -19.84
CA SER A 71 -6.33 22.62 -21.03
C SER A 71 -6.91 21.93 -22.26
N ASP A 72 -7.23 22.69 -23.30
CA ASP A 72 -7.86 22.21 -24.54
C ASP A 72 -9.09 21.30 -24.31
N GLY A 73 -9.87 21.62 -23.25
CA GLY A 73 -11.09 20.90 -22.89
C GLY A 73 -10.86 19.56 -22.16
N ARG A 74 -9.63 19.27 -21.73
CA ARG A 74 -9.24 18.10 -20.95
C ARG A 74 -8.82 18.50 -19.55
N HIS A 75 -9.11 17.64 -18.59
CA HIS A 75 -8.63 17.82 -17.22
C HIS A 75 -7.21 17.28 -17.08
N TYR A 76 -6.35 18.04 -16.42
CA TYR A 76 -5.00 17.66 -16.06
C TYR A 76 -4.82 17.81 -14.56
N LEU A 77 -4.17 16.85 -13.93
CA LEU A 77 -3.88 16.85 -12.50
C LEU A 77 -2.37 16.96 -12.26
N PRO A 78 -1.91 17.67 -11.21
CA PRO A 78 -0.50 17.71 -10.87
C PRO A 78 0.06 16.30 -10.70
N GLN A 79 1.24 16.04 -11.27
CA GLN A 79 1.86 14.71 -11.21
C GLN A 79 2.08 14.26 -9.76
N GLU A 80 2.55 15.14 -8.89
CA GLU A 80 2.76 14.82 -7.47
C GLU A 80 1.44 14.43 -6.78
N PHE A 81 0.36 15.14 -7.07
CA PHE A 81 -0.97 14.80 -6.56
C PHE A 81 -1.43 13.43 -7.04
N VAL A 82 -1.23 13.11 -8.32
CA VAL A 82 -1.56 11.78 -8.88
C VAL A 82 -0.76 10.70 -8.18
N ALA A 83 0.55 10.87 -8.04
CA ALA A 83 1.43 9.89 -7.41
C ALA A 83 1.11 9.66 -5.93
N ASP A 84 0.67 10.70 -5.20
CA ASP A 84 0.42 10.64 -3.77
C ASP A 84 -0.97 10.14 -3.39
N ASN A 85 -1.97 10.40 -4.26
CA ASN A 85 -3.36 10.20 -3.87
C ASN A 85 -4.14 9.27 -4.81
N ILE A 86 -3.58 8.90 -5.98
CA ILE A 86 -4.32 8.15 -7.00
C ILE A 86 -3.54 6.91 -7.45
N ASN A 87 -2.35 7.11 -8.04
CA ASN A 87 -1.55 6.03 -8.61
C ASN A 87 -0.05 6.35 -8.52
N ALA A 88 0.62 5.69 -7.59
CA ALA A 88 2.04 5.87 -7.32
C ALA A 88 2.96 5.42 -8.50
N GLY A 89 2.41 4.71 -9.50
CA GLY A 89 3.13 4.31 -10.70
C GLY A 89 3.55 5.47 -11.61
N PHE A 90 2.91 6.66 -11.48
CA PHE A 90 3.28 7.86 -12.22
C PHE A 90 4.40 8.62 -11.50
N TYR A 91 5.65 8.37 -11.87
CA TYR A 91 6.84 8.95 -11.25
C TYR A 91 7.43 10.08 -12.11
N TYR A 92 7.81 11.21 -11.49
CA TYR A 92 8.51 12.30 -12.18
C TYR A 92 10.02 12.15 -12.01
N ASP A 93 10.69 11.82 -13.10
CA ASP A 93 12.16 11.73 -13.16
C ASP A 93 12.76 13.11 -13.43
N LYS A 94 13.40 13.68 -12.41
CA LYS A 94 13.97 15.03 -12.47
C LYS A 94 15.14 15.15 -13.44
N GLU A 95 15.92 14.07 -13.62
CA GLU A 95 17.10 14.06 -14.48
C GLU A 95 16.69 14.12 -15.96
N SER A 96 15.71 13.32 -16.35
CA SER A 96 15.19 13.32 -17.73
C SER A 96 14.07 14.35 -17.97
N GLN A 97 13.59 15.03 -16.93
CA GLN A 97 12.44 15.95 -16.97
C GLN A 97 11.20 15.31 -17.64
N ALA A 98 10.90 14.08 -17.27
CA ALA A 98 9.84 13.28 -17.87
C ALA A 98 9.03 12.57 -16.78
N VAL A 99 7.77 12.26 -17.09
CA VAL A 99 6.98 11.33 -16.30
C VAL A 99 7.29 9.92 -16.79
N LEU A 100 7.58 9.03 -15.85
CA LEU A 100 7.71 7.59 -16.08
C LEU A 100 6.43 6.91 -15.56
N TYR A 101 5.95 5.93 -16.30
CA TYR A 101 4.90 5.02 -15.85
C TYR A 101 5.33 3.59 -16.20
N SER A 102 5.17 2.68 -15.24
CA SER A 102 5.50 1.27 -15.46
C SER A 102 4.22 0.43 -15.39
N ASP A 103 3.98 -0.34 -16.44
CA ASP A 103 3.07 -1.48 -16.38
C ASP A 103 3.84 -2.76 -15.97
N SER A 104 3.24 -3.93 -16.16
CA SER A 104 3.86 -5.21 -15.82
C SER A 104 5.15 -5.50 -16.59
N SER A 105 5.32 -5.01 -17.81
CA SER A 105 6.36 -5.46 -18.73
C SER A 105 7.24 -4.35 -19.29
N TYR A 106 6.76 -3.10 -19.24
CA TYR A 106 7.45 -1.95 -19.86
C TYR A 106 7.42 -0.71 -18.96
N MET A 107 8.46 0.10 -19.11
CA MET A 107 8.50 1.45 -18.55
C MET A 107 8.33 2.47 -19.68
N TYR A 108 7.30 3.28 -19.58
CA TYR A 108 6.98 4.33 -20.56
C TYR A 108 7.51 5.68 -20.10
N THR A 109 7.97 6.49 -21.05
CA THR A 109 8.52 7.82 -20.82
C THR A 109 7.69 8.87 -21.58
N TYR A 110 7.11 9.81 -20.83
CA TYR A 110 6.29 10.91 -21.33
C TYR A 110 6.99 12.23 -21.14
N LYS A 111 7.23 12.96 -22.23
CA LYS A 111 7.77 14.32 -22.19
C LYS A 111 6.67 15.37 -22.31
N SER A 112 6.87 16.48 -21.64
CA SER A 112 5.90 17.56 -21.63
C SER A 112 5.62 18.12 -23.02
N GLY A 113 4.33 18.27 -23.35
CA GLY A 113 3.85 18.86 -24.61
C GLY A 113 3.98 17.95 -25.84
N GLU A 114 4.47 16.71 -25.69
CA GLU A 114 4.60 15.77 -26.79
C GLU A 114 3.36 14.87 -26.90
N ASN A 115 2.88 14.64 -28.15
CA ASN A 115 1.81 13.69 -28.47
C ASN A 115 2.37 12.28 -28.75
N VAL A 116 3.57 12.01 -28.28
CA VAL A 116 4.25 10.73 -28.43
C VAL A 116 4.92 10.37 -27.12
N TYR A 117 5.00 9.08 -26.84
CA TYR A 117 5.78 8.54 -25.73
C TYR A 117 6.53 7.31 -26.19
N THR A 118 7.55 6.89 -25.44
CA THR A 118 8.39 5.73 -25.77
C THR A 118 8.41 4.76 -24.61
N ASP A 119 8.48 3.46 -24.92
CA ASP A 119 8.83 2.47 -23.91
C ASP A 119 10.36 2.36 -23.76
N ASP A 120 10.79 1.61 -22.78
CA ASP A 120 12.22 1.39 -22.48
C ASP A 120 12.94 0.50 -23.52
N THR A 121 12.22 -0.11 -24.48
CA THR A 121 12.81 -0.77 -25.66
C THR A 121 13.07 0.22 -26.81
N GLY A 122 12.59 1.46 -26.70
CA GLY A 122 12.68 2.51 -27.72
C GLY A 122 11.52 2.50 -28.72
N LYS A 123 10.50 1.69 -28.51
CA LYS A 123 9.29 1.72 -29.35
C LYS A 123 8.47 2.97 -29.03
N THR A 124 7.94 3.62 -30.08
CA THR A 124 7.20 4.87 -29.98
C THR A 124 5.70 4.62 -30.15
N TYR A 125 4.91 5.31 -29.35
CA TYR A 125 3.46 5.31 -29.35
C TYR A 125 2.93 6.73 -29.58
N ASN A 126 1.78 6.87 -30.24
CA ASN A 126 1.16 8.18 -30.51
C ASN A 126 -0.12 8.34 -29.70
N THR A 127 -0.39 9.57 -29.29
CA THR A 127 -1.63 10.01 -28.65
C THR A 127 -2.25 11.17 -29.43
N ASP A 128 -3.55 11.38 -29.25
CA ASP A 128 -4.26 12.51 -29.87
C ASP A 128 -4.06 13.83 -29.08
N TYR A 129 -3.38 13.75 -27.93
CA TYR A 129 -3.14 14.89 -27.03
C TYR A 129 -1.86 14.65 -26.21
N PRO A 130 -1.20 15.69 -25.69
CA PRO A 130 -0.09 15.52 -24.78
C PRO A 130 -0.57 14.86 -23.47
N VAL A 131 0.01 13.71 -23.12
CA VAL A 131 -0.30 13.04 -21.83
C VAL A 131 0.22 13.87 -20.67
N VAL A 132 1.36 14.55 -20.87
CA VAL A 132 2.02 15.39 -19.87
C VAL A 132 2.17 16.80 -20.41
N ILE A 133 1.86 17.79 -19.58
CA ILE A 133 2.11 19.21 -19.86
C ILE A 133 2.82 19.87 -18.68
N ASP A 134 3.61 20.89 -18.95
CA ASP A 134 4.17 21.81 -17.95
C ASP A 134 3.41 23.13 -17.97
N VAL A 135 2.99 23.57 -16.81
CA VAL A 135 2.33 24.87 -16.64
C VAL A 135 3.01 25.59 -15.47
N ASP A 136 3.66 26.71 -15.76
CA ASP A 136 4.40 27.52 -14.79
C ASP A 136 5.47 26.76 -13.99
N GLY A 137 6.07 25.72 -14.59
CA GLY A 137 7.10 24.89 -13.98
C GLY A 137 6.56 23.75 -13.12
N GLU A 138 5.26 23.52 -13.14
CA GLU A 138 4.60 22.38 -12.51
C GLU A 138 4.15 21.36 -13.57
N CYS A 139 4.44 20.09 -13.32
CA CYS A 139 4.12 18.99 -14.24
C CYS A 139 2.70 18.48 -13.98
N PHE A 140 1.90 18.38 -15.04
CA PHE A 140 0.52 17.86 -14.98
C PHE A 140 0.34 16.67 -15.92
N ILE A 141 -0.51 15.73 -15.53
CA ILE A 141 -0.87 14.54 -16.31
C ILE A 141 -2.34 14.58 -16.67
N ALA A 142 -2.69 14.22 -17.92
CA ALA A 142 -4.05 14.11 -18.39
C ALA A 142 -4.85 13.10 -17.56
N TRP A 143 -5.97 13.55 -16.98
CA TRP A 143 -6.77 12.72 -16.09
C TRP A 143 -7.30 11.45 -16.79
N GLU A 144 -7.75 11.56 -18.02
CA GLU A 144 -8.25 10.41 -18.77
C GLU A 144 -7.19 9.32 -18.89
N TYR A 145 -5.92 9.69 -19.10
CA TYR A 145 -4.81 8.76 -19.16
C TYR A 145 -4.55 8.09 -17.80
N VAL A 146 -4.54 8.87 -16.72
CA VAL A 146 -4.41 8.35 -15.36
C VAL A 146 -5.54 7.37 -15.04
N ALA A 147 -6.79 7.72 -15.41
CA ALA A 147 -7.96 6.89 -15.14
C ALA A 147 -7.97 5.57 -15.94
N GLU A 148 -7.38 5.55 -17.14
CA GLU A 148 -7.19 4.33 -17.94
C GLU A 148 -6.24 3.35 -17.25
N HIS A 149 -5.22 3.86 -16.56
CA HIS A 149 -4.17 3.10 -15.88
C HIS A 149 -4.37 2.99 -14.36
N THR A 150 -5.59 3.23 -13.90
CA THR A 150 -5.92 3.15 -12.46
C THR A 150 -7.23 2.41 -12.26
N ASP A 151 -7.24 1.50 -11.31
CA ASP A 151 -8.47 0.84 -10.88
C ASP A 151 -9.32 1.80 -10.05
N CYS A 152 -10.17 2.58 -10.73
CA CYS A 152 -11.05 3.57 -10.11
C CYS A 152 -12.40 3.72 -10.85
N GLU A 153 -13.43 4.17 -10.14
CA GLU A 153 -14.62 4.80 -10.72
C GLU A 153 -14.50 6.31 -10.59
N TYR A 154 -14.98 7.06 -11.58
CA TYR A 154 -14.99 8.52 -11.48
C TYR A 154 -16.18 9.15 -12.20
N SER A 155 -16.47 10.39 -11.83
CA SER A 155 -17.46 11.21 -12.53
C SER A 155 -17.11 12.69 -12.49
N TYR A 156 -17.56 13.41 -13.52
CA TYR A 156 -17.38 14.84 -13.61
C TYR A 156 -18.57 15.61 -13.03
N GLY A 157 -18.28 16.70 -12.34
CA GLY A 157 -19.26 17.68 -11.92
C GLY A 157 -18.89 19.06 -12.44
N SER A 158 -19.90 19.90 -12.66
CA SER A 158 -19.71 21.29 -13.09
C SER A 158 -20.23 22.27 -12.04
N GLN A 159 -19.67 23.49 -12.05
CA GLN A 159 -20.04 24.59 -11.15
C GLN A 159 -19.97 24.24 -9.65
N PRO A 160 -18.76 23.97 -9.11
CA PRO A 160 -17.43 24.07 -9.72
C PRO A 160 -17.09 22.88 -10.62
N GLU A 161 -16.16 23.10 -11.56
CA GLU A 161 -15.52 22.00 -12.30
C GLU A 161 -14.84 21.08 -11.30
N ARG A 162 -15.17 19.77 -11.36
CA ARG A 162 -14.64 18.80 -10.43
C ARG A 162 -14.64 17.39 -10.96
N ILE A 163 -13.75 16.59 -10.40
CA ILE A 163 -13.66 15.14 -10.62
C ILE A 163 -13.87 14.47 -9.27
N ASN A 164 -14.87 13.59 -9.17
CA ASN A 164 -15.07 12.71 -8.02
C ASN A 164 -14.56 11.33 -8.37
N ILE A 165 -13.58 10.83 -7.61
CA ILE A 165 -12.82 9.60 -7.85
C ILE A 165 -13.04 8.67 -6.67
N SER A 166 -13.31 7.39 -6.95
CA SER A 166 -13.39 6.32 -5.98
C SER A 166 -12.36 5.26 -6.30
N ILE A 167 -11.36 5.10 -5.44
CA ILE A 167 -10.27 4.14 -5.56
C ILE A 167 -10.52 2.93 -4.65
N GLU A 168 -11.00 3.17 -3.43
CA GLU A 168 -11.28 2.11 -2.47
C GLU A 168 -12.38 1.16 -2.97
N ARG A 169 -12.18 -0.15 -2.73
CA ARG A 169 -13.13 -1.22 -3.11
C ARG A 169 -13.92 -1.78 -1.92
N GLU A 170 -13.89 -1.09 -0.80
CA GLU A 170 -14.70 -1.50 0.34
C GLU A 170 -16.18 -1.52 -0.01
N ALA A 171 -16.89 -2.46 0.60
CA ALA A 171 -18.33 -2.57 0.44
C ALA A 171 -19.04 -1.31 0.98
N ARG A 172 -19.79 -0.62 0.11
CA ARG A 172 -20.55 0.59 0.46
C ARG A 172 -22.03 0.30 0.49
N GLN A 173 -22.72 0.87 1.46
CA GLN A 173 -24.18 0.84 1.44
C GLN A 173 -24.70 1.86 0.42
N CYS A 174 -25.62 1.46 -0.43
CA CYS A 174 -26.17 2.28 -1.49
C CYS A 174 -27.68 2.20 -1.54
N VAL A 175 -28.29 3.20 -2.17
CA VAL A 175 -29.70 3.22 -2.58
C VAL A 175 -29.80 3.63 -4.05
N THR A 176 -30.86 3.22 -4.75
CA THR A 176 -31.09 3.60 -6.15
C THR A 176 -32.31 4.54 -6.24
N ALA A 177 -32.20 5.61 -6.99
CA ALA A 177 -33.32 6.51 -7.26
C ALA A 177 -34.44 5.78 -8.06
N LYS A 178 -35.65 5.66 -7.49
CA LYS A 178 -36.81 5.02 -8.14
C LYS A 178 -37.42 5.86 -9.27
N LYS A 179 -37.19 7.17 -9.23
CA LYS A 179 -37.67 8.17 -10.17
C LYS A 179 -36.73 9.37 -10.19
N LYS A 180 -36.87 10.25 -11.18
CA LYS A 180 -36.18 11.54 -11.14
C LYS A 180 -36.57 12.28 -9.85
N THR A 181 -35.58 12.64 -9.05
CA THR A 181 -35.73 13.32 -7.75
C THR A 181 -34.61 14.32 -7.48
N ALA A 182 -34.73 15.10 -6.41
CA ALA A 182 -33.74 16.11 -6.04
C ALA A 182 -33.03 15.71 -4.75
N VAL A 183 -31.70 15.70 -4.79
CA VAL A 183 -30.85 15.70 -3.60
C VAL A 183 -30.75 17.14 -3.10
N ARG A 184 -31.04 17.38 -1.81
CA ARG A 184 -31.18 18.68 -1.20
C ARG A 184 -30.14 18.91 -0.12
N TYR A 185 -29.81 20.18 0.14
CA TYR A 185 -28.82 20.59 1.14
C TYR A 185 -29.24 20.14 2.57
N ARG A 186 -30.54 20.15 2.89
CA ARG A 186 -31.10 19.66 4.17
C ARG A 186 -32.35 18.83 3.90
N GLY A 187 -32.73 17.99 4.89
CA GLY A 187 -33.97 17.22 4.86
C GLY A 187 -35.21 18.13 4.90
N GLY A 188 -35.73 18.50 3.73
CA GLY A 188 -36.92 19.33 3.62
C GLY A 188 -37.21 19.81 2.19
N ILE A 189 -38.50 19.84 1.82
CA ILE A 189 -38.92 20.26 0.45
C ILE A 189 -38.62 21.73 0.12
N LYS A 190 -38.35 22.55 1.13
CA LYS A 190 -37.95 23.97 0.97
C LYS A 190 -36.46 24.20 1.01
N SER A 191 -35.69 23.16 1.28
CA SER A 191 -34.22 23.24 1.20
C SER A 191 -33.76 23.36 -0.25
N PRO A 192 -32.72 24.17 -0.54
CA PRO A 192 -32.15 24.27 -1.88
C PRO A 192 -31.74 22.90 -2.44
N VAL A 193 -31.83 22.77 -3.75
CA VAL A 193 -31.42 21.57 -4.50
C VAL A 193 -29.93 21.64 -4.74
N LEU A 194 -29.21 20.58 -4.34
CA LEU A 194 -27.81 20.36 -4.68
C LEU A 194 -27.70 19.81 -6.11
N GLU A 195 -28.38 18.68 -6.33
CA GLU A 195 -28.36 17.98 -7.61
C GLU A 195 -29.71 17.33 -7.91
N ASN A 196 -30.03 17.17 -9.20
CA ASN A 196 -31.13 16.34 -9.65
C ASN A 196 -30.59 15.00 -10.16
N VAL A 197 -31.06 13.92 -9.58
CA VAL A 197 -30.67 12.56 -9.97
C VAL A 197 -31.78 11.91 -10.82
N ALA A 198 -31.37 11.10 -11.78
CA ALA A 198 -32.27 10.39 -12.67
C ALA A 198 -32.78 9.10 -12.02
N LYS A 199 -33.82 8.49 -12.61
CA LYS A 199 -34.21 7.14 -12.22
C LYS A 199 -33.09 6.16 -12.56
N GLY A 200 -32.70 5.35 -11.60
CA GLY A 200 -31.64 4.34 -11.75
C GLY A 200 -30.28 4.80 -11.22
N ASP A 201 -30.10 6.11 -10.95
CA ASP A 201 -28.84 6.59 -10.38
C ASP A 201 -28.61 5.96 -9.01
N ARG A 202 -27.39 5.44 -8.80
CA ARG A 202 -26.89 4.95 -7.52
C ARG A 202 -26.44 6.13 -6.67
N LEU A 203 -26.82 6.09 -5.40
CA LEU A 203 -26.45 7.07 -4.39
C LEU A 203 -25.85 6.30 -3.22
N GLU A 204 -24.73 6.74 -2.70
CA GLU A 204 -24.13 6.15 -1.51
C GLU A 204 -24.95 6.54 -0.29
N PHE A 205 -25.33 5.56 0.53
CA PHE A 205 -26.14 5.76 1.73
C PHE A 205 -25.24 6.18 2.90
N VAL A 206 -25.65 7.22 3.60
CA VAL A 206 -24.94 7.71 4.80
C VAL A 206 -25.75 7.43 6.06
N GLU A 207 -26.98 7.88 6.11
CA GLU A 207 -27.86 7.70 7.28
C GLU A 207 -29.35 7.89 6.97
N ASP A 208 -30.21 7.31 7.79
CA ASP A 208 -31.67 7.46 7.76
C ASP A 208 -32.12 8.56 8.74
N ILE A 209 -32.89 9.54 8.25
CA ILE A 209 -33.39 10.65 9.08
C ILE A 209 -34.85 10.90 8.75
N ASP A 210 -35.74 10.39 9.55
CA ASP A 210 -37.21 10.52 9.41
C ASP A 210 -37.71 10.14 8.00
N ASP A 211 -38.25 11.10 7.23
CA ASP A 211 -38.73 10.93 5.86
C ASP A 211 -37.64 11.10 4.79
N TRP A 212 -36.39 11.27 5.19
CA TRP A 212 -35.25 11.57 4.33
C TRP A 212 -34.13 10.57 4.54
N VAL A 213 -33.36 10.36 3.47
CA VAL A 213 -32.11 9.61 3.51
C VAL A 213 -30.98 10.58 3.15
N LYS A 214 -29.93 10.60 3.95
CA LYS A 214 -28.71 11.33 3.62
C LYS A 214 -27.85 10.47 2.72
N VAL A 215 -27.42 11.03 1.62
CA VAL A 215 -26.72 10.32 0.55
C VAL A 215 -25.57 11.13 0.00
N ILE A 216 -24.63 10.44 -0.68
CA ILE A 216 -23.60 11.07 -1.52
C ILE A 216 -23.93 10.75 -2.97
N THR A 217 -23.89 11.76 -3.85
CA THR A 217 -24.10 11.60 -5.29
C THR A 217 -22.80 11.22 -5.98
N SER A 218 -22.91 10.68 -7.19
CA SER A 218 -21.72 10.35 -8.01
C SER A 218 -20.80 11.55 -8.25
N THR A 219 -21.34 12.78 -8.24
CA THR A 219 -20.58 14.02 -8.43
C THR A 219 -20.05 14.63 -7.13
N GLY A 220 -20.17 13.91 -5.98
CA GLY A 220 -19.58 14.29 -4.70
C GLY A 220 -20.47 15.19 -3.81
N TYR A 221 -21.72 15.47 -4.16
CA TYR A 221 -22.62 16.17 -3.25
C TYR A 221 -23.12 15.25 -2.13
N LYS A 222 -22.97 15.67 -0.89
CA LYS A 222 -23.55 15.03 0.31
C LYS A 222 -24.81 15.78 0.70
N GLY A 223 -25.98 15.16 0.57
CA GLY A 223 -27.27 15.80 0.78
C GLY A 223 -28.40 14.83 1.10
N TYR A 224 -29.65 15.29 0.99
CA TYR A 224 -30.83 14.58 1.45
C TYR A 224 -31.79 14.30 0.29
N VAL A 225 -32.25 13.06 0.17
CA VAL A 225 -33.29 12.64 -0.76
C VAL A 225 -34.48 12.07 0.01
N LYS A 226 -35.71 12.19 -0.52
CA LYS A 226 -36.87 11.60 0.11
C LYS A 226 -36.76 10.08 0.15
N LYS A 227 -37.01 9.46 1.30
CA LYS A 227 -37.00 8.01 1.49
C LYS A 227 -37.93 7.28 0.52
N THR A 228 -39.09 7.86 0.20
CA THR A 228 -40.04 7.29 -0.78
C THR A 228 -39.53 7.29 -2.22
N ASP A 229 -38.50 8.07 -2.50
CA ASP A 229 -37.97 8.26 -3.86
C ASP A 229 -36.77 7.34 -4.17
N VAL A 230 -36.28 6.61 -3.16
CA VAL A 230 -35.14 5.67 -3.29
C VAL A 230 -35.53 4.22 -2.93
N SER A 231 -34.72 3.27 -3.35
CA SER A 231 -34.85 1.84 -3.04
C SER A 231 -34.57 1.55 -1.56
N ASP A 232 -34.75 0.30 -1.17
CA ASP A 232 -34.13 -0.23 0.04
C ASP A 232 -32.61 -0.19 -0.09
N ILE A 233 -31.91 -0.20 1.06
CA ILE A 233 -30.44 -0.19 1.11
C ILE A 233 -29.93 -1.53 0.58
N PHE A 234 -28.87 -1.48 -0.24
CA PHE A 234 -28.14 -2.64 -0.70
C PHE A 234 -26.64 -2.39 -0.61
N GLU A 235 -25.88 -3.48 -0.52
CA GLU A 235 -24.42 -3.43 -0.55
C GLU A 235 -23.93 -3.35 -1.99
N TYR A 236 -22.98 -2.47 -2.24
CA TYR A 236 -22.31 -2.31 -3.53
C TYR A 236 -20.81 -2.38 -3.33
N VAL A 237 -20.19 -3.25 -4.09
CA VAL A 237 -18.74 -3.32 -4.25
C VAL A 237 -18.42 -2.95 -5.70
N ARG A 238 -17.51 -2.02 -5.90
CA ARG A 238 -17.06 -1.62 -7.23
C ARG A 238 -16.43 -2.82 -7.95
N GLU A 239 -16.79 -3.03 -9.21
CA GLU A 239 -16.11 -4.03 -10.04
C GLU A 239 -14.65 -3.64 -10.24
N GLU A 240 -13.78 -4.65 -10.17
CA GLU A 240 -12.36 -4.47 -10.46
C GLU A 240 -12.17 -4.22 -11.95
N LYS A 241 -11.48 -3.13 -12.30
CA LYS A 241 -10.87 -3.05 -13.61
C LYS A 241 -9.71 -4.05 -13.62
N THR A 242 -9.64 -4.86 -14.66
CA THR A 242 -8.50 -5.74 -14.87
C THR A 242 -7.29 -4.84 -15.17
N GLU A 243 -6.51 -4.51 -14.16
CA GLU A 243 -5.18 -3.95 -14.38
C GLU A 243 -4.32 -5.04 -15.03
N GLU A 244 -3.39 -4.66 -15.89
CA GLU A 244 -2.35 -5.59 -16.31
C GLU A 244 -1.60 -6.03 -15.07
N GLN A 245 -1.74 -7.31 -14.72
CA GLN A 245 -1.05 -7.88 -13.57
C GLN A 245 0.40 -8.15 -13.94
N HIS A 246 1.31 -7.93 -13.01
CA HIS A 246 2.70 -8.38 -13.12
C HIS A 246 2.73 -9.90 -13.32
N ASN A 247 3.63 -10.38 -14.18
CA ASN A 247 3.83 -11.81 -14.39
C ASN A 247 4.72 -12.36 -13.26
N TYR A 248 4.12 -12.63 -12.11
CA TYR A 248 4.85 -13.11 -10.94
C TYR A 248 5.49 -14.47 -11.19
N ILE A 249 6.73 -14.59 -10.75
CA ILE A 249 7.50 -15.84 -10.77
C ILE A 249 7.36 -16.50 -9.40
N LEU A 250 6.21 -17.15 -9.18
CA LEU A 250 5.93 -17.83 -7.93
C LEU A 250 6.35 -19.30 -7.98
N LYS A 251 6.88 -19.83 -6.88
CA LYS A 251 7.21 -21.25 -6.74
C LYS A 251 5.95 -22.05 -6.41
N ASP A 252 5.84 -23.24 -6.99
CA ASP A 252 4.73 -24.17 -6.73
C ASP A 252 4.79 -24.76 -5.30
N GLU A 253 5.97 -24.78 -4.68
CA GLU A 253 6.21 -25.29 -3.34
C GLU A 253 6.47 -24.15 -2.34
N LYS A 254 6.17 -24.37 -1.07
CA LYS A 254 6.48 -23.41 -0.02
C LYS A 254 7.98 -23.15 0.07
N ILE A 255 8.33 -21.87 0.19
CA ILE A 255 9.72 -21.43 0.27
C ILE A 255 10.25 -21.66 1.69
N THR A 256 11.42 -22.28 1.78
CA THR A 256 12.27 -22.32 2.98
C THR A 256 13.58 -21.63 2.63
N LEU A 257 13.65 -20.32 2.88
CA LEU A 257 14.82 -19.50 2.57
C LEU A 257 15.77 -19.44 3.78
N GLY A 258 17.06 -19.58 3.51
CA GLY A 258 18.11 -19.31 4.50
C GLY A 258 19.02 -18.19 4.06
N TRP A 259 19.08 -17.09 4.82
CA TRP A 259 20.10 -16.07 4.58
C TRP A 259 21.49 -16.58 4.98
N PHE A 260 22.42 -16.49 4.05
CA PHE A 260 23.79 -16.95 4.22
C PHE A 260 24.75 -15.77 4.21
N GLN A 261 25.30 -15.43 5.38
CA GLN A 261 26.19 -14.28 5.50
C GLN A 261 27.57 -14.54 4.90
N VAL A 262 27.96 -13.72 3.92
CA VAL A 262 29.24 -13.75 3.22
C VAL A 262 29.96 -12.43 3.44
N SER A 263 31.15 -12.47 4.06
CA SER A 263 31.96 -11.27 4.35
C SER A 263 33.15 -11.10 3.39
N GLY A 264 33.07 -11.72 2.20
CA GLY A 264 34.09 -11.72 1.17
C GLY A 264 34.04 -13.01 0.37
N THR A 265 34.64 -13.05 -0.82
CA THR A 265 34.54 -14.19 -1.75
C THR A 265 34.96 -15.52 -1.13
N ALA A 266 35.94 -15.53 -0.19
CA ALA A 266 36.37 -16.75 0.52
C ALA A 266 35.25 -17.35 1.41
N GLY A 267 34.30 -16.53 1.89
CA GLY A 267 33.18 -16.96 2.74
C GLY A 267 32.26 -17.96 2.05
N ASN A 268 32.16 -17.92 0.72
CA ASN A 268 31.33 -18.83 -0.06
C ASN A 268 31.70 -20.32 0.16
N SER A 269 32.95 -20.60 0.52
CA SER A 269 33.43 -21.99 0.73
C SER A 269 32.80 -22.70 1.93
N SER A 270 32.20 -21.96 2.87
CA SER A 270 31.58 -22.55 4.07
C SER A 270 30.14 -23.06 3.84
N ILE A 271 29.56 -22.83 2.65
CA ILE A 271 28.15 -23.17 2.36
C ILE A 271 27.85 -24.67 2.59
N ASP A 272 28.74 -25.56 2.13
CA ASP A 272 28.53 -27.00 2.25
C ASP A 272 28.44 -27.44 3.72
N SER A 273 29.30 -26.88 4.59
CA SER A 273 29.27 -27.18 6.03
C SER A 273 28.03 -26.59 6.70
N THR A 274 27.59 -25.43 6.28
CA THR A 274 26.38 -24.76 6.80
C THR A 274 25.12 -25.53 6.43
N LEU A 275 24.97 -25.90 5.15
CA LEU A 275 23.78 -26.63 4.70
C LEU A 275 23.74 -28.10 5.18
N SER A 276 24.89 -28.69 5.55
CA SER A 276 24.88 -30.05 6.15
C SER A 276 24.06 -30.15 7.42
N THR A 277 23.79 -29.04 8.08
CA THR A 277 22.99 -28.93 9.30
C THR A 277 21.60 -28.32 9.06
N ALA A 278 21.27 -27.97 7.83
CA ALA A 278 20.05 -27.20 7.46
C ALA A 278 19.21 -27.95 6.39
N PRO A 279 18.65 -29.14 6.71
CA PRO A 279 17.85 -29.89 5.75
C PRO A 279 16.51 -29.21 5.46
N GLY A 280 16.06 -29.29 4.20
CA GLY A 280 14.76 -28.78 3.77
C GLY A 280 14.78 -27.34 3.25
N ILE A 281 15.93 -26.68 3.20
CA ILE A 281 16.11 -25.42 2.50
C ILE A 281 15.95 -25.65 1.00
N ASN A 282 15.18 -24.78 0.32
CA ASN A 282 15.05 -24.79 -1.12
C ASN A 282 15.45 -23.44 -1.77
N VAL A 283 15.77 -22.42 -0.93
CA VAL A 283 16.34 -21.14 -1.38
C VAL A 283 17.45 -20.72 -0.42
N VAL A 284 18.59 -20.28 -0.96
CA VAL A 284 19.67 -19.63 -0.20
C VAL A 284 19.84 -18.21 -0.69
N ALA A 285 19.84 -17.23 0.24
CA ALA A 285 20.11 -15.83 -0.07
C ALA A 285 21.48 -15.40 0.51
N PRO A 286 22.56 -15.50 -0.27
CA PRO A 286 23.88 -15.08 0.18
C PRO A 286 24.01 -13.55 0.13
N THR A 287 24.59 -12.92 1.17
CA THR A 287 24.82 -11.48 1.27
C THR A 287 25.98 -11.04 0.37
N TRP A 288 25.77 -11.04 -0.95
CA TRP A 288 26.83 -10.86 -1.93
C TRP A 288 27.09 -9.43 -2.33
N TYR A 289 26.04 -8.62 -2.37
CA TYR A 289 26.13 -7.25 -2.86
C TYR A 289 25.84 -6.25 -1.75
N SER A 290 26.64 -5.21 -1.68
CA SER A 290 26.37 -4.03 -0.84
C SER A 290 26.62 -2.79 -1.67
N ILE A 291 25.68 -1.85 -1.68
CA ILE A 291 25.80 -0.58 -2.39
C ILE A 291 26.93 0.23 -1.74
N THR A 292 27.88 0.73 -2.54
CA THR A 292 29.13 1.35 -2.06
C THR A 292 29.24 2.84 -2.33
N ASP A 293 28.46 3.37 -3.27
CA ASP A 293 28.44 4.82 -3.58
C ASP A 293 27.13 5.26 -4.25
N ALA A 294 26.96 6.57 -4.38
CA ALA A 294 25.77 7.18 -4.97
C ALA A 294 25.68 7.03 -6.50
N SER A 295 26.69 6.45 -7.15
CA SER A 295 26.64 6.09 -8.59
C SER A 295 26.05 4.71 -8.84
N GLY A 296 25.67 3.98 -7.78
CA GLY A 296 25.10 2.64 -7.86
C GLY A 296 26.14 1.53 -8.07
N ASN A 297 27.39 1.77 -7.68
CA ASN A 297 28.38 0.70 -7.62
C ASN A 297 28.13 -0.18 -6.40
N MET A 298 28.48 -1.47 -6.51
CA MET A 298 28.28 -2.46 -5.46
C MET A 298 29.55 -3.29 -5.24
N SER A 299 29.76 -3.76 -4.00
CA SER A 299 30.69 -4.88 -3.77
C SER A 299 30.13 -6.13 -4.46
N ASP A 300 31.01 -7.03 -4.91
CA ASP A 300 30.63 -8.29 -5.57
C ASP A 300 31.38 -9.45 -4.92
N TYR A 301 30.66 -10.27 -4.17
CA TYR A 301 31.17 -11.49 -3.55
C TYR A 301 30.55 -12.76 -4.17
N ALA A 302 29.82 -12.63 -5.28
CA ALA A 302 29.11 -13.73 -5.92
C ALA A 302 30.06 -14.84 -6.40
N SER A 303 29.55 -16.07 -6.45
CA SER A 303 30.32 -17.27 -6.78
C SER A 303 29.50 -18.23 -7.63
N ALA A 304 29.92 -18.43 -8.88
CA ALA A 304 29.33 -19.44 -9.75
C ALA A 304 29.52 -20.88 -9.19
N ASP A 305 30.61 -21.14 -8.45
CA ASP A 305 30.81 -22.43 -7.80
C ASP A 305 29.75 -22.70 -6.72
N LEU A 306 29.37 -21.66 -5.95
CA LEU A 306 28.28 -21.79 -4.96
C LEU A 306 26.96 -22.05 -5.69
N VAL A 307 26.61 -21.27 -6.70
CA VAL A 307 25.38 -21.46 -7.48
C VAL A 307 25.31 -22.87 -8.04
N ASN A 308 26.37 -23.34 -8.72
CA ASN A 308 26.40 -24.69 -9.27
C ASN A 308 26.21 -25.79 -8.20
N LYS A 309 26.77 -25.62 -7.00
CA LYS A 309 26.58 -26.56 -5.88
C LYS A 309 25.14 -26.56 -5.36
N MET A 310 24.50 -25.38 -5.28
CA MET A 310 23.11 -25.27 -4.85
C MET A 310 22.17 -25.92 -5.87
N HIS A 311 22.36 -25.65 -7.15
CA HIS A 311 21.57 -26.24 -8.23
C HIS A 311 21.71 -27.78 -8.27
N GLN A 312 22.88 -28.35 -7.97
CA GLN A 312 23.05 -29.81 -7.84
C GLN A 312 22.21 -30.41 -6.73
N GLN A 313 21.79 -29.62 -5.75
CA GLN A 313 20.95 -30.02 -4.65
C GLN A 313 19.48 -29.62 -4.82
N GLY A 314 19.11 -28.96 -5.95
CA GLY A 314 17.79 -28.44 -6.22
C GLY A 314 17.45 -27.21 -5.37
N ILE A 315 18.46 -26.43 -4.98
CA ILE A 315 18.33 -25.22 -4.17
C ILE A 315 18.56 -24.01 -5.06
N ASP A 316 17.61 -23.06 -5.08
CA ASP A 316 17.76 -21.79 -5.78
C ASP A 316 18.66 -20.82 -5.01
N VAL A 317 19.29 -19.91 -5.72
CA VAL A 317 20.13 -18.85 -5.14
C VAL A 317 19.56 -17.48 -5.46
N TRP A 318 19.16 -16.75 -4.43
CA TRP A 318 18.69 -15.36 -4.57
C TRP A 318 19.76 -14.42 -4.02
N ALA A 319 20.44 -13.68 -4.90
CA ALA A 319 21.55 -12.81 -4.54
C ALA A 319 21.06 -11.61 -3.71
N LEU A 320 21.48 -11.53 -2.44
CA LEU A 320 21.07 -10.43 -1.56
C LEU A 320 21.88 -9.16 -1.87
N VAL A 321 21.15 -8.04 -1.93
CA VAL A 321 21.67 -6.68 -2.10
C VAL A 321 21.29 -5.84 -0.89
N SER A 322 22.29 -5.25 -0.22
CA SER A 322 22.07 -4.43 0.98
C SER A 322 22.49 -2.97 0.80
N ASP A 323 21.90 -2.08 1.60
CA ASP A 323 22.17 -0.64 1.64
C ASP A 323 22.80 -0.16 2.97
N PHE A 324 23.63 -1.00 3.62
CA PHE A 324 24.14 -0.74 4.97
C PHE A 324 25.32 0.21 5.06
N ASP A 325 25.94 0.62 3.96
CA ASP A 325 27.04 1.59 4.00
C ASP A 325 26.51 3.01 4.28
N THR A 326 26.67 3.47 5.51
CA THR A 326 26.20 4.78 5.98
C THR A 326 26.94 5.98 5.33
N ASN A 327 27.98 5.75 4.54
CA ASN A 327 28.68 6.80 3.79
C ASN A 327 28.00 7.08 2.43
N VAL A 328 27.07 6.25 2.00
CA VAL A 328 26.35 6.43 0.74
C VAL A 328 25.21 7.44 0.94
N ASP A 329 25.11 8.41 0.04
CA ASP A 329 23.92 9.26 -0.06
C ASP A 329 22.84 8.53 -0.89
N PHE A 330 21.96 7.84 -0.20
CA PHE A 330 20.87 7.09 -0.84
C PHE A 330 19.80 7.99 -1.48
N ALA A 331 19.67 9.26 -1.05
CA ALA A 331 18.78 10.21 -1.73
C ALA A 331 19.34 10.59 -3.11
N GLU A 332 20.64 10.85 -3.20
CA GLU A 332 21.31 11.07 -4.48
C GLU A 332 21.26 9.83 -5.38
N LEU A 333 21.57 8.65 -4.81
CA LEU A 333 21.55 7.38 -5.50
C LEU A 333 20.20 7.12 -6.19
N TYR A 334 19.13 7.03 -5.41
CA TYR A 334 17.83 6.62 -5.95
C TYR A 334 17.18 7.68 -6.83
N SER A 335 17.47 8.98 -6.61
CA SER A 335 16.96 10.06 -7.49
C SER A 335 17.69 10.12 -8.84
N SER A 336 18.93 9.59 -8.95
CA SER A 336 19.66 9.55 -10.21
C SER A 336 19.23 8.38 -11.08
N LYS A 337 18.69 8.68 -12.27
CA LYS A 337 18.35 7.68 -13.29
C LYS A 337 19.57 6.87 -13.72
N ASN A 338 20.73 7.54 -13.86
CA ASN A 338 21.96 6.89 -14.24
C ASN A 338 22.42 5.87 -13.19
N ALA A 339 22.32 6.21 -11.91
CA ALA A 339 22.67 5.31 -10.81
C ALA A 339 21.72 4.10 -10.73
N ARG A 340 20.40 4.33 -10.83
CA ARG A 340 19.42 3.23 -10.90
C ARG A 340 19.69 2.30 -12.09
N THR A 341 19.90 2.87 -13.27
CA THR A 341 20.25 2.10 -14.48
C THR A 341 21.56 1.30 -14.30
N ASN A 342 22.57 1.88 -13.64
CA ASN A 342 23.82 1.19 -13.34
C ASN A 342 23.59 -0.02 -12.43
N MET A 343 22.81 0.14 -11.34
CA MET A 343 22.48 -0.96 -10.44
C MET A 343 21.73 -2.09 -11.15
N VAL A 344 20.70 -1.76 -11.92
CA VAL A 344 19.93 -2.75 -12.69
C VAL A 344 20.85 -3.52 -13.65
N ASN A 345 21.64 -2.81 -14.46
CA ASN A 345 22.54 -3.44 -15.43
C ASN A 345 23.60 -4.33 -14.76
N LEU A 346 24.15 -3.90 -13.63
CA LEU A 346 25.12 -4.66 -12.86
C LEU A 346 24.50 -5.96 -12.35
N LEU A 347 23.33 -5.90 -11.73
CA LEU A 347 22.64 -7.08 -11.18
C LEU A 347 22.26 -8.08 -12.28
N ILE A 348 21.68 -7.60 -13.38
CA ILE A 348 21.28 -8.46 -14.51
C ILE A 348 22.50 -9.08 -15.20
N SER A 349 23.57 -8.31 -15.41
CA SER A 349 24.80 -8.87 -16.01
C SER A 349 25.48 -9.89 -15.09
N ASN A 350 25.40 -9.72 -13.79
CA ASN A 350 25.92 -10.66 -12.81
C ASN A 350 25.04 -11.93 -12.71
N ALA A 351 23.72 -11.82 -12.87
CA ALA A 351 22.85 -12.99 -13.01
C ALA A 351 23.25 -13.84 -14.22
N ASP A 352 23.50 -13.21 -15.37
CA ASP A 352 24.01 -13.91 -16.56
C ASP A 352 25.41 -14.54 -16.33
N ARG A 353 26.26 -13.88 -15.55
CA ARG A 353 27.63 -14.34 -15.27
C ARG A 353 27.72 -15.47 -14.27
N TYR A 354 26.97 -15.39 -13.18
CA TYR A 354 27.06 -16.31 -12.06
C TYR A 354 25.96 -17.37 -12.05
N GLY A 355 24.83 -17.13 -12.72
CA GLY A 355 23.72 -18.06 -12.91
C GLY A 355 22.79 -18.18 -11.72
N PHE A 356 22.68 -17.14 -10.86
CA PHE A 356 21.70 -17.15 -9.76
C PHE A 356 20.25 -16.94 -10.25
N ASP A 357 19.27 -17.35 -9.46
CA ASP A 357 17.87 -17.52 -9.85
C ASP A 357 16.99 -16.34 -9.44
N GLY A 358 17.48 -15.48 -8.56
CA GLY A 358 16.73 -14.33 -8.09
C GLY A 358 17.59 -13.27 -7.40
N ILE A 359 16.94 -12.16 -7.09
CA ILE A 359 17.52 -11.02 -6.36
C ILE A 359 16.67 -10.80 -5.10
N ASN A 360 17.35 -10.66 -3.97
CA ASN A 360 16.72 -10.33 -2.68
C ASN A 360 17.21 -8.94 -2.24
N LEU A 361 16.32 -7.95 -2.25
CA LEU A 361 16.64 -6.57 -1.85
C LEU A 361 16.44 -6.40 -0.34
N ASP A 362 17.54 -6.21 0.37
CA ASP A 362 17.60 -5.94 1.81
C ASP A 362 17.98 -4.47 2.03
N CYS A 363 17.05 -3.55 1.67
CA CYS A 363 17.24 -2.11 1.72
C CYS A 363 16.54 -1.53 2.95
N GLU A 364 17.29 -1.38 4.05
CA GLU A 364 16.78 -0.95 5.35
C GLU A 364 16.92 0.55 5.63
N ASN A 365 17.67 1.29 4.79
CA ASN A 365 17.94 2.71 4.97
C ASN A 365 17.04 3.65 4.16
N VAL A 366 15.92 3.17 3.65
CA VAL A 366 14.95 3.97 2.89
C VAL A 366 14.24 4.97 3.81
N LYS A 367 14.26 6.25 3.43
CA LYS A 367 13.61 7.33 4.18
C LYS A 367 12.48 7.94 3.35
N SER A 368 11.47 8.50 4.03
CA SER A 368 10.33 9.15 3.37
C SER A 368 10.72 10.19 2.31
N ALA A 369 11.86 10.87 2.48
CA ALA A 369 12.33 11.90 1.56
C ALA A 369 12.66 11.39 0.15
N PHE A 370 13.02 10.11 0.00
CA PHE A 370 13.40 9.48 -1.27
C PHE A 370 12.75 8.10 -1.50
N ALA A 371 11.72 7.78 -0.73
CA ALA A 371 11.02 6.50 -0.83
C ALA A 371 10.37 6.30 -2.22
N LYS A 372 9.88 7.36 -2.85
CA LYS A 372 9.36 7.31 -4.23
C LYS A 372 10.44 6.94 -5.24
N ASP A 373 11.64 7.47 -5.04
CA ASP A 373 12.81 7.19 -5.90
C ASP A 373 13.28 5.74 -5.73
N TYR A 374 13.27 5.22 -4.49
CA TYR A 374 13.50 3.80 -4.21
C TYR A 374 12.45 2.90 -4.89
N LEU A 375 11.17 3.21 -4.76
CA LEU A 375 10.11 2.45 -5.43
C LEU A 375 10.27 2.46 -6.95
N GLN A 376 10.74 3.57 -7.51
CA GLN A 376 11.05 3.63 -8.94
C GLN A 376 12.20 2.68 -9.32
N PHE A 377 13.25 2.60 -8.50
CA PHE A 377 14.32 1.60 -8.68
C PHE A 377 13.78 0.16 -8.64
N VAL A 378 12.89 -0.14 -7.68
CA VAL A 378 12.25 -1.47 -7.58
C VAL A 378 11.48 -1.80 -8.85
N ARG A 379 10.72 -0.85 -9.43
CA ARG A 379 10.00 -1.05 -10.70
C ARG A 379 10.94 -1.32 -11.87
N GLU A 380 12.00 -0.52 -12.00
CA GLU A 380 13.01 -0.67 -13.05
C GLU A 380 13.70 -2.03 -12.97
N LEU A 381 14.05 -2.47 -11.76
CA LEU A 381 14.65 -3.79 -11.53
C LEU A 381 13.66 -4.93 -11.78
N SER A 382 12.41 -4.79 -11.36
CA SER A 382 11.35 -5.77 -11.57
C SER A 382 11.15 -6.12 -13.04
N ILE A 383 11.01 -5.10 -13.90
CA ILE A 383 10.89 -5.28 -15.36
C ILE A 383 12.11 -6.03 -15.93
N ALA A 384 13.31 -5.69 -15.45
CA ALA A 384 14.52 -6.35 -15.89
C ALA A 384 14.60 -7.82 -15.42
N CYS A 385 14.18 -8.10 -14.18
CA CYS A 385 14.10 -9.44 -13.61
C CYS A 385 13.07 -10.30 -14.35
N GLU A 386 11.85 -9.81 -14.58
CA GLU A 386 10.81 -10.52 -15.32
C GLU A 386 11.32 -10.96 -16.71
N ARG A 387 11.94 -10.05 -17.46
CA ARG A 387 12.51 -10.35 -18.79
C ARG A 387 13.61 -11.41 -18.77
N LYS A 388 14.27 -11.59 -17.63
CA LYS A 388 15.31 -12.59 -17.41
C LYS A 388 14.81 -13.87 -16.76
N GLY A 389 13.57 -13.89 -16.27
CA GLY A 389 13.05 -15.00 -15.49
C GLY A 389 13.70 -15.12 -14.11
N LEU A 390 14.11 -13.99 -13.51
CA LEU A 390 14.69 -13.92 -12.17
C LEU A 390 13.61 -13.54 -11.15
N VAL A 391 13.56 -14.26 -10.05
CA VAL A 391 12.72 -13.89 -8.90
C VAL A 391 13.22 -12.58 -8.30
N LEU A 392 12.30 -11.67 -7.98
CA LEU A 392 12.61 -10.46 -7.21
C LEU A 392 11.86 -10.50 -5.87
N SER A 393 12.60 -10.42 -4.77
CA SER A 393 12.05 -10.30 -3.42
C SER A 393 12.61 -9.07 -2.71
N THR A 394 11.82 -8.51 -1.77
CA THR A 394 12.21 -7.38 -0.93
C THR A 394 12.07 -7.73 0.53
N ASP A 395 13.08 -7.40 1.35
CA ASP A 395 13.04 -7.55 2.79
C ASP A 395 12.49 -6.26 3.41
N ASN A 396 11.52 -6.40 4.30
CA ASN A 396 10.83 -5.27 4.90
C ASN A 396 10.60 -5.50 6.39
N TYR A 397 10.63 -4.43 7.16
CA TYR A 397 10.21 -4.45 8.57
C TYR A 397 8.72 -4.76 8.71
N LYS A 398 8.31 -5.22 9.91
CA LYS A 398 6.90 -5.24 10.30
C LYS A 398 6.25 -3.90 9.95
N PRO A 399 5.06 -3.89 9.28
CA PRO A 399 4.35 -2.65 8.98
C PRO A 399 4.02 -1.86 10.24
N GLU A 400 4.46 -0.60 10.29
CA GLU A 400 4.23 0.32 11.40
C GLU A 400 4.01 1.75 10.86
N ALA A 401 3.40 2.61 11.67
CA ALA A 401 3.10 3.98 11.25
C ALA A 401 4.34 4.80 10.81
N TYR A 402 5.52 4.49 11.34
CA TYR A 402 6.75 5.22 11.02
C TYR A 402 7.43 4.75 9.73
N ASN A 403 7.12 3.56 9.23
CA ASN A 403 7.76 2.98 8.04
C ASN A 403 6.82 2.82 6.83
N THR A 404 5.66 3.48 6.84
CA THR A 404 4.69 3.47 5.73
C THR A 404 5.29 3.95 4.41
N CYS A 405 6.42 4.64 4.43
CA CYS A 405 7.13 5.11 3.25
C CYS A 405 7.66 3.96 2.37
N TYR A 406 7.88 2.76 2.91
CA TYR A 406 8.21 1.57 2.12
C TYR A 406 7.08 1.14 1.17
N ASN A 407 5.82 1.51 1.50
CA ASN A 407 4.64 1.26 0.68
C ASN A 407 4.57 -0.19 0.15
N LEU A 408 4.43 -1.15 1.06
CA LEU A 408 4.42 -2.58 0.74
C LEU A 408 3.33 -2.95 -0.29
N LYS A 409 2.19 -2.26 -0.23
CA LYS A 409 1.12 -2.44 -1.22
C LYS A 409 1.57 -2.09 -2.64
N GLU A 410 2.38 -1.05 -2.80
CA GLU A 410 2.93 -0.70 -4.11
C GLU A 410 4.08 -1.63 -4.49
N GLN A 411 4.96 -2.01 -3.55
CA GLN A 411 6.01 -3.00 -3.82
C GLN A 411 5.42 -4.31 -4.35
N SER A 412 4.37 -4.84 -3.72
CA SER A 412 3.74 -6.11 -4.11
C SER A 412 3.18 -6.13 -5.53
N ARG A 413 3.01 -4.98 -6.18
CA ARG A 413 2.60 -4.91 -7.59
C ARG A 413 3.73 -5.22 -8.56
N PHE A 414 4.98 -5.25 -8.09
CA PHE A 414 6.18 -5.38 -8.93
C PHE A 414 7.14 -6.46 -8.48
N VAL A 415 7.06 -6.93 -7.22
CA VAL A 415 7.95 -7.97 -6.72
C VAL A 415 7.20 -9.29 -6.57
N ASP A 416 7.92 -10.39 -6.76
CA ASP A 416 7.34 -11.73 -6.63
C ASP A 416 7.03 -12.04 -5.16
N TYR A 417 7.93 -11.60 -4.25
CA TYR A 417 7.77 -11.82 -2.81
C TYR A 417 8.16 -10.61 -1.98
N VAL A 418 7.39 -10.37 -0.93
CA VAL A 418 7.73 -9.47 0.17
C VAL A 418 8.06 -10.32 1.38
N ILE A 419 9.29 -10.24 1.86
CA ILE A 419 9.73 -10.91 3.07
C ILE A 419 9.55 -9.96 4.25
N VAL A 420 8.72 -10.32 5.21
CA VAL A 420 8.58 -9.55 6.44
C VAL A 420 9.59 -10.05 7.48
N MET A 421 10.51 -9.21 7.91
CA MET A 421 11.46 -9.48 8.98
C MET A 421 10.76 -9.40 10.33
N ALA A 422 10.11 -10.52 10.75
CA ALA A 422 9.37 -10.59 11.99
C ALA A 422 10.31 -10.84 13.19
N TYR A 423 11.33 -10.02 13.31
CA TYR A 423 12.32 -10.05 14.40
C TYR A 423 12.84 -8.64 14.68
N ASP A 424 13.78 -8.52 15.61
CA ASP A 424 14.28 -7.26 16.17
C ASP A 424 13.19 -6.42 16.87
N GLU A 425 12.19 -7.10 17.49
CA GLU A 425 11.22 -6.48 18.39
C GLU A 425 11.95 -5.72 19.52
N HIS A 426 12.98 -6.36 20.09
CA HIS A 426 13.95 -5.74 20.96
C HIS A 426 15.37 -5.99 20.44
N TYR A 427 16.16 -4.93 20.34
CA TYR A 427 17.49 -4.93 19.71
C TYR A 427 18.51 -4.16 20.58
N ALA A 428 19.79 -4.21 20.24
CA ALA A 428 20.82 -3.50 20.96
C ALA A 428 20.54 -1.99 21.03
N GLY A 429 20.32 -1.47 22.24
CA GLY A 429 19.94 -0.08 22.48
C GLY A 429 18.48 0.13 22.89
N SER A 430 17.62 -0.88 22.73
CA SER A 430 16.25 -0.88 23.26
C SER A 430 16.22 -1.37 24.73
N ASP A 431 15.04 -1.37 25.33
CA ASP A 431 14.77 -2.09 26.57
C ASP A 431 14.96 -3.60 26.37
N ALA A 432 15.30 -4.32 27.47
CA ALA A 432 15.48 -5.76 27.44
C ALA A 432 14.16 -6.48 27.13
N GLY A 433 14.18 -7.37 26.15
CA GLY A 433 13.02 -8.11 25.71
C GLY A 433 13.33 -9.23 24.73
N SER A 434 12.29 -9.84 24.21
CA SER A 434 12.35 -10.84 23.14
C SER A 434 12.78 -10.20 21.83
N VAL A 435 13.59 -10.91 21.04
CA VAL A 435 13.89 -10.53 19.66
C VAL A 435 12.67 -10.72 18.75
N ALA A 436 11.82 -11.71 19.06
CA ALA A 436 10.65 -12.03 18.27
C ALA A 436 9.63 -12.79 19.12
N SER A 437 8.82 -12.08 19.89
CA SER A 437 7.73 -12.69 20.63
C SER A 437 6.65 -13.24 19.68
N LEU A 438 5.89 -14.24 20.14
CA LEU A 438 4.81 -14.81 19.31
C LEU A 438 3.77 -13.77 18.88
N PRO A 439 3.29 -12.86 19.75
CA PRO A 439 2.39 -11.78 19.33
C PRO A 439 3.00 -10.87 18.25
N PHE A 440 4.28 -10.50 18.40
CA PHE A 440 4.97 -9.66 17.42
C PHE A 440 5.05 -10.32 16.04
N VAL A 441 5.44 -11.62 16.01
CA VAL A 441 5.49 -12.38 14.74
C VAL A 441 4.11 -12.49 14.11
N LYS A 442 3.08 -12.76 14.93
CA LYS A 442 1.70 -12.87 14.46
C LYS A 442 1.24 -11.56 13.81
N GLU A 443 1.37 -10.43 14.50
CA GLU A 443 1.01 -9.11 13.96
C GLU A 443 1.80 -8.78 12.69
N ALA A 444 3.11 -9.06 12.67
CA ALA A 444 3.95 -8.81 11.50
C ALA A 444 3.46 -9.55 10.26
N VAL A 445 3.11 -10.83 10.40
CA VAL A 445 2.61 -11.65 9.29
C VAL A 445 1.21 -11.21 8.87
N GLU A 446 0.26 -11.09 9.82
CA GLU A 446 -1.12 -10.69 9.55
C GLU A 446 -1.22 -9.33 8.86
N ASP A 447 -0.46 -8.33 9.35
CA ASP A 447 -0.50 -6.98 8.78
C ASP A 447 0.16 -6.92 7.40
N THR A 448 1.22 -7.71 7.17
CA THR A 448 1.83 -7.81 5.84
C THR A 448 0.89 -8.51 4.86
N VAL A 449 0.25 -9.60 5.25
CA VAL A 449 -0.74 -10.33 4.41
C VAL A 449 -1.89 -9.42 3.98
N LYS A 450 -2.40 -8.56 4.88
CA LYS A 450 -3.45 -7.59 4.54
C LYS A 450 -3.03 -6.60 3.45
N LEU A 451 -1.75 -6.24 3.38
CA LEU A 451 -1.22 -5.25 2.43
C LEU A 451 -0.80 -5.88 1.09
N VAL A 452 -0.30 -7.11 1.13
CA VAL A 452 0.46 -7.73 0.03
C VAL A 452 -0.29 -8.91 -0.61
N GLY A 453 -1.05 -9.66 0.18
CA GLY A 453 -1.62 -10.95 -0.23
C GLY A 453 -0.76 -12.12 0.24
N GLN A 454 -1.41 -13.18 0.72
CA GLN A 454 -0.74 -14.32 1.39
C GLN A 454 0.26 -15.06 0.48
N GLU A 455 -0.04 -15.15 -0.82
CA GLU A 455 0.77 -15.85 -1.83
C GLU A 455 2.11 -15.16 -2.14
N HIS A 456 2.26 -13.89 -1.77
CA HIS A 456 3.46 -13.09 -1.98
C HIS A 456 4.26 -12.88 -0.69
N VAL A 457 3.75 -13.29 0.48
CA VAL A 457 4.42 -13.05 1.76
C VAL A 457 5.30 -14.23 2.15
N ILE A 458 6.56 -13.93 2.51
CA ILE A 458 7.46 -14.87 3.19
C ILE A 458 7.70 -14.32 4.60
N ALA A 459 7.52 -15.16 5.63
CA ALA A 459 7.71 -14.76 7.02
C ALA A 459 9.16 -14.98 7.48
N GLY A 460 9.88 -13.91 7.80
CA GLY A 460 11.23 -13.96 8.35
C GLY A 460 11.23 -14.26 9.86
N ILE A 461 11.95 -15.28 10.31
CA ILE A 461 12.11 -15.64 11.72
C ILE A 461 13.59 -15.66 12.12
N PRO A 462 13.94 -15.33 13.39
CA PRO A 462 15.32 -15.31 13.83
C PRO A 462 15.81 -16.68 14.30
N PHE A 463 17.10 -16.97 14.06
CA PHE A 463 17.85 -18.06 14.67
C PHE A 463 18.80 -17.58 15.74
N TYR A 464 18.59 -16.37 16.24
CA TYR A 464 19.40 -15.74 17.29
C TYR A 464 18.49 -15.18 18.38
N THR A 465 19.10 -14.84 19.51
CA THR A 465 18.46 -14.11 20.61
C THR A 465 19.42 -13.11 21.24
N GLY A 466 18.87 -12.20 22.05
CA GLY A 466 19.66 -11.27 22.87
C GLY A 466 19.95 -11.82 24.25
N ILE A 467 21.24 -11.83 24.66
CA ILE A 467 21.61 -11.95 26.07
C ILE A 467 21.71 -10.54 26.64
N TRP A 468 20.75 -10.18 27.46
CA TRP A 468 20.67 -8.86 28.10
C TRP A 468 21.37 -8.87 29.45
N THR A 469 22.16 -7.85 29.71
CA THR A 469 22.86 -7.70 30.99
C THR A 469 22.66 -6.27 31.50
N THR A 470 22.03 -6.14 32.67
CA THR A 470 21.80 -4.86 33.35
C THR A 470 22.69 -4.78 34.55
N THR A 471 23.60 -3.78 34.58
CA THR A 471 24.52 -3.50 35.66
C THR A 471 24.38 -2.05 36.07
N SER A 472 24.10 -1.79 37.35
CA SER A 472 23.94 -0.40 37.89
C SER A 472 22.93 0.44 37.07
N GLY A 473 21.85 -0.19 36.56
CA GLY A 473 20.80 0.47 35.78
C GLY A 473 21.13 0.69 34.30
N GLN A 474 22.30 0.25 33.82
CA GLN A 474 22.65 0.26 32.41
C GLN A 474 22.46 -1.12 31.80
N THR A 475 21.70 -1.21 30.72
CA THR A 475 21.42 -2.44 30.00
C THR A 475 22.23 -2.50 28.70
N THR A 476 22.88 -3.64 28.49
CA THR A 476 23.56 -3.99 27.23
C THR A 476 23.02 -5.32 26.71
N SER A 477 23.08 -5.55 25.41
CA SER A 477 22.72 -6.83 24.81
C SER A 477 23.83 -7.38 23.92
N ARG A 478 23.84 -8.69 23.75
CA ARG A 478 24.71 -9.40 22.83
C ARG A 478 23.86 -10.43 22.08
N ALA A 479 23.77 -10.28 20.76
CA ALA A 479 23.11 -11.28 19.90
C ALA A 479 23.94 -12.57 19.86
N VAL A 480 23.28 -13.72 20.01
CA VAL A 480 23.89 -15.04 20.00
C VAL A 480 22.97 -16.04 19.31
N GLY A 481 23.55 -17.08 18.66
CA GLY A 481 22.77 -18.18 18.11
C GLY A 481 22.10 -19.03 19.19
N MET A 482 21.17 -19.86 18.79
CA MET A 482 20.32 -20.68 19.69
C MET A 482 21.12 -21.52 20.68
N GLN A 483 22.13 -22.28 20.21
CA GLN A 483 22.94 -23.13 21.11
C GLN A 483 23.78 -22.30 22.09
N ALA A 484 24.36 -21.18 21.65
CA ALA A 484 25.16 -20.32 22.51
C ALA A 484 24.36 -19.67 23.66
N ALA A 485 23.06 -19.40 23.44
CA ALA A 485 22.15 -18.95 24.49
C ALA A 485 21.94 -20.03 25.57
N VAL A 486 21.73 -21.29 25.14
CA VAL A 486 21.57 -22.46 26.03
C VAL A 486 22.87 -22.70 26.82
N ASP A 487 24.03 -22.64 26.16
CA ASP A 487 25.33 -22.80 26.80
C ASP A 487 25.59 -21.74 27.86
N GLN A 488 25.19 -20.48 27.60
CA GLN A 488 25.28 -19.41 28.59
C GLN A 488 24.41 -19.69 29.82
N LEU A 489 23.14 -20.12 29.62
CA LEU A 489 22.24 -20.45 30.72
C LEU A 489 22.81 -21.58 31.60
N ASN A 490 23.31 -22.64 30.94
CA ASN A 490 23.90 -23.82 31.62
C ASN A 490 25.17 -23.41 32.39
N SER A 491 26.03 -22.57 31.81
CA SER A 491 27.25 -22.12 32.48
C SER A 491 26.96 -21.27 33.72
N ASP A 492 25.83 -20.56 33.74
CA ASP A 492 25.37 -19.81 34.88
C ASP A 492 24.57 -20.65 35.90
N GLY A 493 24.38 -21.95 35.62
CA GLY A 493 23.67 -22.89 36.50
C GLY A 493 22.19 -22.53 36.69
N GLN A 494 21.57 -21.95 35.68
CA GLN A 494 20.19 -21.44 35.72
C GLN A 494 19.25 -22.27 34.85
N VAL A 495 17.95 -22.02 35.00
CA VAL A 495 16.90 -22.67 34.22
C VAL A 495 15.98 -21.57 33.62
N ALA A 496 15.45 -21.84 32.42
CA ALA A 496 14.43 -21.02 31.81
C ALA A 496 13.04 -21.63 32.03
N LEU A 497 12.03 -20.79 32.13
CA LEU A 497 10.63 -21.19 32.25
C LEU A 497 9.86 -20.74 31.02
N TRP A 498 8.93 -21.58 30.58
CA TRP A 498 8.05 -21.21 29.49
C TRP A 498 7.12 -20.06 29.88
N ASN A 499 7.07 -19.05 29.06
CA ASN A 499 6.17 -17.91 29.18
C ASN A 499 5.18 -17.94 28.01
N GLU A 500 3.90 -18.16 28.33
CA GLU A 500 2.83 -18.26 27.34
C GLU A 500 2.58 -16.93 26.62
N ASP A 501 2.79 -15.77 27.29
CA ASP A 501 2.50 -14.44 26.73
C ASP A 501 3.44 -14.11 25.55
N CYS A 502 4.71 -14.53 25.62
CA CYS A 502 5.66 -14.32 24.52
C CYS A 502 5.93 -15.56 23.67
N GLY A 503 5.41 -16.73 24.07
CA GLY A 503 5.62 -17.99 23.36
C GLY A 503 7.07 -18.46 23.35
N GLN A 504 7.81 -18.23 24.46
CA GLN A 504 9.23 -18.55 24.57
C GLN A 504 9.60 -19.04 25.97
N TYR A 505 10.72 -19.78 26.09
CA TYR A 505 11.37 -19.94 27.37
C TYR A 505 12.08 -18.65 27.76
N VAL A 506 11.94 -18.23 29.02
CA VAL A 506 12.53 -16.98 29.55
C VAL A 506 13.33 -17.31 30.81
N ALA A 507 14.53 -16.74 30.89
CA ALA A 507 15.34 -16.74 32.09
C ALA A 507 15.65 -15.30 32.53
N SER A 508 15.47 -15.01 33.83
CA SER A 508 15.86 -13.74 34.45
C SER A 508 16.50 -14.04 35.81
N TYR A 509 17.78 -13.70 35.97
CA TYR A 509 18.56 -14.09 37.11
C TYR A 509 19.72 -13.13 37.40
N THR A 510 20.28 -13.19 38.61
CA THR A 510 21.39 -12.36 39.04
C THR A 510 22.73 -13.07 38.88
N VAL A 511 23.71 -12.40 38.28
CA VAL A 511 25.11 -12.85 38.19
C VAL A 511 26.02 -11.76 38.77
N GLY A 512 26.59 -12.00 39.95
CA GLY A 512 27.35 -10.97 40.67
C GLY A 512 26.45 -9.77 41.02
N SER A 513 26.81 -8.59 40.51
CA SER A 513 26.02 -7.35 40.68
C SER A 513 25.10 -7.02 39.53
N SER A 514 24.97 -7.94 38.54
CA SER A 514 24.22 -7.71 37.33
C SER A 514 22.99 -8.61 37.26
N THR A 515 21.94 -8.15 36.59
CA THR A 515 20.81 -8.98 36.17
C THR A 515 20.99 -9.41 34.72
N ARG A 516 20.80 -10.70 34.45
CA ARG A 516 20.81 -11.25 33.09
C ARG A 516 19.42 -11.74 32.71
N GLN A 517 19.01 -11.44 31.49
CA GLN A 517 17.72 -11.85 30.95
C GLN A 517 17.93 -12.41 29.54
N ILE A 518 17.22 -13.52 29.21
CA ILE A 518 17.29 -14.19 27.91
C ILE A 518 15.91 -14.71 27.57
N TRP A 519 15.43 -14.42 26.36
CA TRP A 519 14.26 -15.01 25.73
C TRP A 519 14.76 -15.97 24.66
N PHE A 520 14.50 -17.25 24.81
CA PHE A 520 15.15 -18.28 23.99
C PHE A 520 14.41 -18.52 22.69
N GLU A 521 15.15 -18.52 21.57
CA GLU A 521 14.74 -19.19 20.37
C GLU A 521 15.20 -20.64 20.41
N GLU A 522 14.24 -21.56 20.25
CA GLU A 522 14.46 -23.00 20.30
C GLU A 522 13.26 -23.73 19.65
N GLU A 523 13.21 -25.05 19.68
CA GLU A 523 12.25 -25.86 18.95
C GLU A 523 10.78 -25.48 19.23
N LYS A 524 10.42 -25.24 20.50
CA LYS A 524 9.03 -24.95 20.89
C LYS A 524 8.62 -23.53 20.50
N SER A 525 9.51 -22.53 20.62
CA SER A 525 9.24 -21.18 20.16
C SER A 525 9.12 -21.10 18.64
N VAL A 526 9.99 -21.81 17.91
CA VAL A 526 9.90 -21.94 16.46
C VAL A 526 8.61 -22.65 16.06
N GLU A 527 8.19 -23.72 16.76
CA GLU A 527 6.93 -24.42 16.49
C GLU A 527 5.72 -23.49 16.62
N ALA A 528 5.67 -22.68 17.68
CA ALA A 528 4.59 -21.72 17.89
C ALA A 528 4.52 -20.68 16.76
N LYS A 529 5.66 -20.14 16.31
CA LYS A 529 5.73 -19.21 15.16
C LYS A 529 5.32 -19.89 13.85
N MET A 530 5.80 -21.11 13.60
CA MET A 530 5.45 -21.85 12.39
C MET A 530 3.96 -22.21 12.31
N GLN A 531 3.27 -22.37 13.46
CA GLN A 531 1.81 -22.56 13.49
C GLN A 531 1.10 -21.30 12.96
N VAL A 532 1.49 -20.10 13.40
CA VAL A 532 0.96 -18.84 12.89
C VAL A 532 1.23 -18.70 11.38
N ILE A 533 2.45 -18.95 10.95
CA ILE A 533 2.84 -18.88 9.52
C ILE A 533 2.00 -19.83 8.66
N GLN A 534 1.73 -21.05 9.17
CA GLN A 534 0.87 -22.02 8.49
C GLN A 534 -0.60 -21.58 8.46
N GLU A 535 -1.12 -21.02 9.57
CA GLU A 535 -2.50 -20.53 9.65
C GLU A 535 -2.76 -19.41 8.64
N GLU A 536 -1.82 -18.49 8.46
CA GLU A 536 -1.89 -17.41 7.47
C GLU A 536 -1.62 -17.88 6.03
N ASN A 537 -1.21 -19.13 5.84
CA ASN A 537 -0.95 -19.78 4.56
C ASN A 537 -0.04 -18.99 3.60
N VAL A 538 0.94 -18.29 4.14
CA VAL A 538 1.90 -17.47 3.36
C VAL A 538 2.79 -18.31 2.44
N ALA A 539 3.51 -17.68 1.51
CA ALA A 539 4.37 -18.33 0.51
C ALA A 539 5.51 -19.16 1.12
N GLY A 540 5.95 -18.83 2.32
CA GLY A 540 7.01 -19.58 2.97
C GLY A 540 7.59 -18.91 4.21
N VAL A 541 8.76 -19.42 4.62
CA VAL A 541 9.53 -18.91 5.75
C VAL A 541 10.96 -18.57 5.33
N ALA A 542 11.51 -17.49 5.87
CA ALA A 542 12.91 -17.10 5.75
C ALA A 542 13.57 -17.09 7.14
N CYS A 543 14.85 -17.48 7.22
CA CYS A 543 15.53 -17.74 8.49
C CYS A 543 16.81 -16.90 8.60
N TRP A 544 16.85 -15.94 9.52
CA TRP A 544 18.02 -15.10 9.80
C TRP A 544 18.80 -15.62 11.01
N LYS A 545 19.99 -16.16 10.89
CA LYS A 545 20.65 -16.55 9.65
C LYS A 545 21.22 -17.96 9.82
N LEU A 546 21.56 -18.56 8.71
CA LEU A 546 22.21 -19.88 8.69
C LEU A 546 23.48 -19.90 9.53
N GLY A 547 23.69 -20.98 10.29
CA GLY A 547 24.81 -21.17 11.20
C GLY A 547 24.56 -20.65 12.63
N LEU A 548 23.39 -20.07 12.93
CA LEU A 548 22.97 -19.68 14.28
C LEU A 548 21.94 -20.63 14.88
N GLU A 549 21.33 -21.47 14.07
CA GLU A 549 20.29 -22.40 14.47
C GLU A 549 20.81 -23.65 15.19
N LYS A 550 19.91 -24.29 15.92
CA LYS A 550 20.05 -25.69 16.31
C LYS A 550 19.51 -26.57 15.18
N THR A 551 20.23 -27.61 14.80
CA THR A 551 19.83 -28.52 13.71
C THR A 551 18.42 -29.09 13.90
N THR A 552 17.97 -29.22 15.13
CA THR A 552 16.65 -29.80 15.48
C THR A 552 15.47 -28.92 15.03
N VAL A 553 15.64 -27.60 14.86
CA VAL A 553 14.54 -26.68 14.43
C VAL A 553 14.09 -26.95 12.99
N TRP A 554 14.97 -27.49 12.14
CA TRP A 554 14.63 -27.79 10.75
C TRP A 554 13.54 -28.85 10.61
N SER A 555 13.48 -29.80 11.54
CA SER A 555 12.39 -30.76 11.58
C SER A 555 11.04 -30.13 11.92
N VAL A 556 11.06 -29.06 12.73
CA VAL A 556 9.89 -28.27 13.06
C VAL A 556 9.46 -27.46 11.84
N ILE A 557 10.38 -26.72 11.22
CA ILE A 557 10.10 -25.91 10.02
C ILE A 557 9.51 -26.80 8.92
N SER A 558 10.15 -27.92 8.58
CA SER A 558 9.67 -28.86 7.55
C SER A 558 8.31 -29.50 7.85
N LYS A 559 7.90 -29.56 9.11
CA LYS A 559 6.59 -30.09 9.52
C LYS A 559 5.45 -29.14 9.12
N TYR A 560 5.66 -27.84 9.27
CA TYR A 560 4.65 -26.81 9.10
C TYR A 560 4.72 -26.08 7.75
N ASN A 561 5.88 -25.99 7.14
CA ASN A 561 6.06 -25.33 5.84
C ASN A 561 5.86 -26.33 4.68
N LYS A 562 4.58 -26.59 4.35
CA LYS A 562 4.16 -27.58 3.35
C LYS A 562 3.17 -27.01 2.37
#